data_aeeff8246d9bdc19bd6013853634566b
#
_entry.id   aeeff8246d9bdc19bd6013853634566b
#
_cell.length_a   1.000
_cell.length_b   1.000
_cell.length_c   1.000
_cell.angle_alpha   90.00
_cell.angle_beta   90.00
_cell.angle_gamma   90.00
#
_symmetry.space_group_name_H-M   'P 1'
#
loop_
_entity.id
_entity.type
_entity.pdbx_description
1 polymer ?
#
loop_
_entity_poly.entity_id
_entity_poly.type
_entity_poly.pdbx_seq_one_letter_code
_entity_poly.pdbx_strand_id
1 'polypeptide(L)'
;RSRRQRQMCIRDRLQSAFDDELKILGRIHTYRQFLENYECARRCGFENINVDLMSALPYQSTEKFVTSLKRVIALKPEHISAYSLIIEKGTPFYEKYKFEAVLREAGKPTEHLPSEETEYEIYKKTQEILAEAGYEHYEVSNYAKQGKEARHNIGYWKRVPYLGVGLGAASLIGEVRYSNIREIEAYIKACGNISAKEIDGVPALNLHESADAISRHAKMEEFMFLGLRMLKGVTRTEFKETFGVEIEAVYGEVLNQLQEEDLIEKKAGVIKLSDHGMDISNYVLAQFLLD
;
A
#
# COMPACT_ATOMS: atom_id res chain seq x y z
N ARG A 1 -29.74 18.33 -12.03
CA ARG A 1 -28.51 18.43 -11.19
C ARG A 1 -28.00 17.01 -11.03
N SER A 2 -27.01 16.60 -11.82
CA SER A 2 -26.31 15.31 -11.65
C SER A 2 -25.76 15.25 -10.22
N ARG A 3 -26.09 14.17 -9.51
CA ARG A 3 -25.42 13.87 -8.24
C ARG A 3 -23.93 13.74 -8.60
N ARG A 4 -23.12 14.72 -8.19
CA ARG A 4 -21.66 14.61 -8.26
C ARG A 4 -21.33 13.35 -7.46
N GLN A 5 -20.87 12.31 -8.14
CA GLN A 5 -20.24 11.20 -7.46
C GLN A 5 -19.12 11.82 -6.62
N ARG A 6 -19.20 11.68 -5.30
CA ARG A 6 -18.18 12.13 -4.39
C ARG A 6 -17.02 11.12 -4.45
N GLN A 7 -16.33 11.08 -5.58
CA GLN A 7 -15.02 10.46 -5.60
C GLN A 7 -14.11 11.32 -4.73
N MET A 8 -13.63 10.74 -3.62
CA MET A 8 -12.78 11.44 -2.68
C MET A 8 -11.41 11.75 -3.28
N CYS A 9 -10.95 10.96 -4.25
CA CYS A 9 -9.67 11.12 -4.94
C CYS A 9 -9.72 10.40 -6.29
N ILE A 10 -9.16 11.03 -7.34
CA ILE A 10 -8.75 10.32 -8.55
C ILE A 10 -7.34 9.78 -8.29
N ARG A 11 -7.14 8.51 -8.61
CA ARG A 11 -5.82 7.86 -8.57
C ARG A 11 -5.33 7.68 -10.00
N ASP A 12 -4.28 8.39 -10.37
CA ASP A 12 -3.63 8.27 -11.68
C ASP A 12 -2.31 7.51 -11.55
N ARG A 13 -2.24 6.37 -12.22
CA ARG A 13 -1.09 5.45 -12.18
C ARG A 13 -0.06 5.84 -13.22
N LEU A 14 0.58 7.02 -13.07
CA LEU A 14 1.67 7.46 -13.93
C LEU A 14 2.84 6.48 -13.94
N GLN A 15 3.32 6.10 -12.79
CA GLN A 15 4.46 5.21 -12.48
C GLN A 15 5.83 5.83 -12.77
N SER A 16 6.05 6.49 -13.91
CA SER A 16 7.27 7.21 -14.26
C SER A 16 6.97 8.36 -15.23
N ALA A 17 7.75 9.42 -15.16
CA ALA A 17 7.73 10.53 -16.12
C ALA A 17 8.67 10.30 -17.33
N PHE A 18 9.11 9.05 -17.55
CA PHE A 18 9.97 8.66 -18.66
C PHE A 18 9.31 7.53 -19.47
N ASP A 19 9.15 7.74 -20.76
CA ASP A 19 8.43 6.80 -21.65
C ASP A 19 9.19 5.47 -21.83
N ASP A 20 10.50 5.44 -21.69
CA ASP A 20 11.30 4.22 -21.71
C ASP A 20 11.01 3.34 -20.48
N GLU A 21 10.89 3.92 -19.28
CA GLU A 21 10.49 3.22 -18.07
C GLU A 21 9.04 2.72 -18.15
N LEU A 22 8.14 3.54 -18.71
CA LEU A 22 6.76 3.14 -18.94
C LEU A 22 6.67 1.92 -19.88
N LYS A 23 7.49 1.89 -20.93
CA LYS A 23 7.59 0.73 -21.85
C LYS A 23 8.11 -0.52 -21.13
N ILE A 24 9.14 -0.38 -20.28
CA ILE A 24 9.66 -1.49 -19.47
C ILE A 24 8.54 -2.08 -18.59
N LEU A 25 7.70 -1.22 -17.99
CA LEU A 25 6.54 -1.62 -17.19
C LEU A 25 5.37 -2.17 -18.01
N GLY A 26 5.48 -2.24 -19.35
CA GLY A 26 4.38 -2.64 -20.23
C GLY A 26 3.20 -1.66 -20.25
N ARG A 27 3.43 -0.39 -19.92
CA ARG A 27 2.40 0.65 -19.97
C ARG A 27 2.16 1.08 -21.41
N ILE A 28 0.88 1.25 -21.77
CA ILE A 28 0.47 1.68 -23.11
C ILE A 28 0.41 3.21 -23.26
N HIS A 29 0.38 3.94 -22.14
CA HIS A 29 0.36 5.40 -22.13
C HIS A 29 1.77 5.98 -22.09
N THR A 30 1.89 7.24 -22.54
CA THR A 30 3.10 8.06 -22.47
C THR A 30 2.95 9.12 -21.37
N TYR A 31 4.07 9.72 -20.95
CA TYR A 31 4.05 10.86 -20.02
C TYR A 31 3.21 12.03 -20.57
N ARG A 32 3.27 12.29 -21.87
CA ARG A 32 2.43 13.32 -22.51
C ARG A 32 0.93 13.03 -22.36
N GLN A 33 0.50 11.81 -22.64
CA GLN A 33 -0.90 11.42 -22.48
C GLN A 33 -1.37 11.52 -21.01
N PHE A 34 -0.49 11.19 -20.07
CA PHE A 34 -0.77 11.41 -18.66
C PHE A 34 -1.01 12.90 -18.35
N LEU A 35 -0.16 13.82 -18.86
CA LEU A 35 -0.34 15.26 -18.65
C LEU A 35 -1.67 15.75 -19.22
N GLU A 36 -2.04 15.35 -20.44
CA GLU A 36 -3.31 15.69 -21.06
C GLU A 36 -4.51 15.22 -20.22
N ASN A 37 -4.44 14.00 -19.67
CA ASN A 37 -5.48 13.44 -18.80
C ASN A 37 -5.52 14.15 -17.43
N TYR A 38 -4.38 14.44 -16.84
CA TYR A 38 -4.29 15.19 -15.58
C TYR A 38 -4.93 16.57 -15.70
N GLU A 39 -4.59 17.33 -16.74
CA GLU A 39 -5.20 18.63 -17.03
C GLU A 39 -6.69 18.52 -17.30
N CYS A 40 -7.13 17.47 -18.03
CA CYS A 40 -8.54 17.21 -18.26
C CYS A 40 -9.27 16.98 -16.92
N ALA A 41 -8.73 16.18 -16.03
CA ALA A 41 -9.28 15.96 -14.69
C ALA A 41 -9.42 17.28 -13.91
N ARG A 42 -8.39 18.12 -13.93
CA ARG A 42 -8.44 19.45 -13.30
C ARG A 42 -9.54 20.34 -13.92
N ARG A 43 -9.64 20.39 -15.24
CA ARG A 43 -10.74 21.14 -15.94
C ARG A 43 -12.12 20.61 -15.60
N CYS A 44 -12.25 19.30 -15.35
CA CYS A 44 -13.50 18.68 -14.90
C CYS A 44 -13.84 18.95 -13.43
N GLY A 45 -13.00 19.71 -12.70
CA GLY A 45 -13.23 20.11 -11.32
C GLY A 45 -12.81 19.12 -10.25
N PHE A 46 -11.91 18.18 -10.57
CA PHE A 46 -11.31 17.30 -9.56
C PHE A 46 -10.22 18.06 -8.80
N GLU A 47 -10.46 18.25 -7.50
CA GLU A 47 -9.58 19.00 -6.59
C GLU A 47 -8.70 18.10 -5.73
N ASN A 48 -8.89 16.78 -5.79
CA ASN A 48 -8.08 15.81 -5.06
C ASN A 48 -7.62 14.71 -6.04
N ILE A 49 -6.38 14.79 -6.48
CA ILE A 49 -5.77 13.85 -7.41
C ILE A 49 -4.55 13.22 -6.74
N ASN A 50 -4.50 11.90 -6.75
CA ASN A 50 -3.31 11.13 -6.42
C ASN A 50 -2.54 10.78 -7.69
N VAL A 51 -1.22 10.92 -7.63
CA VAL A 51 -0.31 10.43 -8.67
C VAL A 51 0.59 9.35 -8.08
N ASP A 52 0.60 8.17 -8.71
CA ASP A 52 1.48 7.08 -8.31
C ASP A 52 2.81 7.17 -9.07
N LEU A 53 3.92 7.02 -8.35
CA LEU A 53 5.27 6.83 -8.86
C LEU A 53 5.85 5.51 -8.37
N MET A 54 6.59 4.83 -9.23
CA MET A 54 7.24 3.56 -8.91
C MET A 54 8.76 3.73 -8.98
N SER A 55 9.42 3.39 -7.89
CA SER A 55 10.89 3.36 -7.79
C SER A 55 11.44 1.95 -8.00
N ALA A 56 12.75 1.84 -7.99
CA ALA A 56 13.49 0.58 -8.19
C ALA A 56 13.15 -0.14 -9.51
N LEU A 57 12.79 0.64 -10.56
CA LEU A 57 12.58 0.10 -11.89
C LEU A 57 13.90 -0.37 -12.52
N PRO A 58 13.86 -1.39 -13.41
CA PRO A 58 15.07 -1.77 -14.15
C PRO A 58 15.70 -0.55 -14.86
N TYR A 59 17.02 -0.42 -14.73
CA TYR A 59 17.83 0.69 -15.26
C TYR A 59 17.52 2.09 -14.69
N GLN A 60 16.77 2.17 -13.60
CA GLN A 60 16.45 3.44 -12.98
C GLN A 60 17.59 3.90 -12.07
N SER A 61 18.08 5.12 -12.28
CA SER A 61 18.98 5.78 -11.34
C SER A 61 18.21 6.68 -10.37
N THR A 62 18.86 7.06 -9.27
CA THR A 62 18.31 8.02 -8.30
C THR A 62 17.93 9.34 -8.99
N GLU A 63 18.77 9.89 -9.88
CA GLU A 63 18.52 11.16 -10.57
C GLU A 63 17.29 11.06 -11.47
N LYS A 64 17.10 9.90 -12.12
CA LYS A 64 15.97 9.68 -13.01
C LYS A 64 14.67 9.63 -12.24
N PHE A 65 14.64 8.92 -11.11
CA PHE A 65 13.49 8.91 -10.23
C PHE A 65 13.20 10.30 -9.64
N VAL A 66 14.20 10.99 -9.11
CA VAL A 66 14.07 12.36 -8.58
C VAL A 66 13.53 13.33 -9.64
N THR A 67 13.94 13.17 -10.90
CA THR A 67 13.39 13.97 -12.00
C THR A 67 11.90 13.69 -12.21
N SER A 68 11.47 12.42 -12.17
CA SER A 68 10.04 12.03 -12.22
C SER A 68 9.27 12.66 -11.06
N LEU A 69 9.82 12.57 -9.84
CA LEU A 69 9.20 13.12 -8.64
C LEU A 69 9.01 14.64 -8.74
N LYS A 70 10.06 15.38 -9.15
CA LYS A 70 10.00 16.84 -9.34
C LYS A 70 8.99 17.25 -10.43
N ARG A 71 8.90 16.49 -11.54
CA ARG A 71 7.88 16.72 -12.57
C ARG A 71 6.48 16.55 -12.03
N VAL A 72 6.24 15.54 -11.18
CA VAL A 72 4.94 15.34 -10.54
C VAL A 72 4.63 16.45 -9.53
N ILE A 73 5.59 16.84 -8.69
CA ILE A 73 5.42 17.93 -7.72
C ILE A 73 5.04 19.24 -8.43
N ALA A 74 5.62 19.53 -9.61
CA ALA A 74 5.29 20.71 -10.39
C ALA A 74 3.83 20.78 -10.84
N LEU A 75 3.13 19.65 -10.95
CA LEU A 75 1.69 19.56 -11.24
C LEU A 75 0.82 19.84 -10.02
N LYS A 76 1.42 19.91 -8.82
CA LYS A 76 0.76 20.19 -7.52
C LYS A 76 -0.40 19.25 -7.22
N PRO A 77 -0.25 17.92 -7.32
CA PRO A 77 -1.28 17.01 -6.86
C PRO A 77 -1.48 17.15 -5.34
N GLU A 78 -2.61 16.73 -4.83
CA GLU A 78 -2.90 16.73 -3.40
C GLU A 78 -2.29 15.53 -2.68
N HIS A 79 -2.02 14.46 -3.44
CA HIS A 79 -1.52 13.20 -2.91
C HIS A 79 -0.51 12.58 -3.88
N ILE A 80 0.54 11.97 -3.36
CA ILE A 80 1.55 11.24 -4.13
C ILE A 80 1.78 9.89 -3.43
N SER A 81 1.68 8.81 -4.22
CA SER A 81 2.12 7.48 -3.78
C SER A 81 3.47 7.19 -4.43
N ALA A 82 4.49 6.91 -3.62
CA ALA A 82 5.82 6.54 -4.09
C ALA A 82 6.20 5.20 -3.45
N TYR A 83 6.37 4.16 -4.27
CA TYR A 83 6.63 2.80 -3.79
C TYR A 83 7.57 2.06 -4.73
N SER A 84 8.34 1.13 -4.16
CA SER A 84 9.29 0.31 -4.90
C SER A 84 8.61 -0.79 -5.70
N LEU A 85 9.20 -1.14 -6.83
CA LEU A 85 8.79 -2.30 -7.62
C LEU A 85 9.03 -3.58 -6.83
N ILE A 86 7.96 -4.34 -6.62
CA ILE A 86 8.02 -5.70 -6.08
C ILE A 86 7.89 -6.68 -7.25
N ILE A 87 8.82 -7.64 -7.31
CA ILE A 87 8.85 -8.68 -8.35
C ILE A 87 8.09 -9.90 -7.83
N GLU A 88 6.81 -9.99 -8.18
CA GLU A 88 5.90 -11.03 -7.70
C GLU A 88 5.88 -12.25 -8.63
N LYS A 89 5.89 -13.46 -8.05
CA LYS A 89 5.73 -14.73 -8.77
C LYS A 89 4.45 -14.74 -9.61
N GLY A 90 4.52 -15.35 -10.79
CA GLY A 90 3.39 -15.43 -11.72
C GLY A 90 3.21 -14.17 -12.60
N THR A 91 4.11 -13.19 -12.51
CA THR A 91 4.11 -12.02 -13.38
C THR A 91 5.17 -12.14 -14.49
N PRO A 92 4.99 -11.49 -15.67
CA PRO A 92 6.03 -11.43 -16.69
C PRO A 92 7.34 -10.82 -16.18
N PHE A 93 7.27 -9.89 -15.23
CA PHE A 93 8.45 -9.31 -14.58
C PHE A 93 9.23 -10.33 -13.77
N TYR A 94 8.53 -11.21 -13.04
CA TYR A 94 9.18 -12.30 -12.31
C TYR A 94 9.96 -13.22 -13.25
N GLU A 95 9.34 -13.64 -14.35
CA GLU A 95 10.01 -14.52 -15.31
C GLU A 95 11.27 -13.87 -15.91
N LYS A 96 11.26 -12.56 -16.08
CA LYS A 96 12.40 -11.82 -16.65
C LYS A 96 13.50 -11.53 -15.64
N TYR A 97 13.17 -11.21 -14.40
CA TYR A 97 14.12 -10.64 -13.42
C TYR A 97 14.30 -11.49 -12.15
N LYS A 98 13.69 -12.68 -12.04
CA LYS A 98 13.74 -13.53 -10.84
C LYS A 98 15.17 -13.85 -10.36
N PHE A 99 16.12 -14.06 -11.27
CA PHE A 99 17.52 -14.33 -10.91
C PHE A 99 18.20 -13.08 -10.34
N GLU A 100 17.92 -11.92 -10.89
CA GLU A 100 18.47 -10.66 -10.38
C GLU A 100 17.81 -10.26 -9.05
N ALA A 101 16.52 -10.54 -8.86
CA ALA A 101 15.87 -10.35 -7.57
C ALA A 101 16.57 -11.15 -6.46
N VAL A 102 16.90 -12.43 -6.72
CA VAL A 102 17.66 -13.26 -5.77
C VAL A 102 19.08 -12.74 -5.56
N LEU A 103 19.75 -12.26 -6.61
CA LEU A 103 21.10 -11.68 -6.48
C LEU A 103 21.06 -10.40 -5.62
N ARG A 104 20.05 -9.54 -5.84
CA ARG A 104 19.86 -8.31 -5.06
C ARG A 104 19.61 -8.62 -3.59
N GLU A 105 18.69 -9.54 -3.28
CA GLU A 105 18.43 -9.99 -1.91
C GLU A 105 19.68 -10.59 -1.22
N ALA A 106 20.61 -11.13 -2.00
CA ALA A 106 21.91 -11.62 -1.51
C ALA A 106 23.01 -10.53 -1.48
N GLY A 107 22.67 -9.24 -1.68
CA GLY A 107 23.59 -8.12 -1.71
C GLY A 107 24.61 -8.18 -2.88
N LYS A 108 24.27 -8.90 -3.97
CA LYS A 108 25.14 -9.04 -5.14
C LYS A 108 24.77 -8.06 -6.24
N PRO A 109 25.76 -7.61 -7.04
CA PRO A 109 25.50 -6.73 -8.19
C PRO A 109 24.52 -7.38 -9.18
N THR A 110 23.63 -6.55 -9.72
CA THR A 110 22.66 -6.88 -10.75
C THR A 110 22.93 -6.05 -12.00
N GLU A 111 22.55 -6.55 -13.16
CA GLU A 111 22.75 -5.85 -14.44
C GLU A 111 21.65 -4.81 -14.69
N HIS A 112 20.42 -5.15 -14.32
CA HIS A 112 19.22 -4.37 -14.68
C HIS A 112 18.55 -3.72 -13.47
N LEU A 113 18.46 -4.44 -12.34
CA LEU A 113 17.80 -3.94 -11.14
C LEU A 113 18.73 -3.00 -10.36
N PRO A 114 18.23 -1.86 -9.84
CA PRO A 114 18.98 -1.04 -8.92
C PRO A 114 19.42 -1.81 -7.67
N SER A 115 20.57 -1.47 -7.10
CA SER A 115 21.02 -2.03 -5.83
C SER A 115 20.10 -1.59 -4.67
N GLU A 116 20.18 -2.28 -3.54
CA GLU A 116 19.45 -1.89 -2.34
C GLU A 116 19.86 -0.50 -1.85
N GLU A 117 21.14 -0.15 -1.97
CA GLU A 117 21.63 1.20 -1.62
C GLU A 117 20.98 2.27 -2.51
N THR A 118 20.84 2.01 -3.82
CA THR A 118 20.16 2.93 -4.75
C THR A 118 18.68 3.06 -4.39
N GLU A 119 18.01 1.97 -4.06
CA GLU A 119 16.61 1.97 -3.64
C GLU A 119 16.44 2.76 -2.35
N TYR A 120 17.31 2.54 -1.37
CA TYR A 120 17.31 3.27 -0.10
C TYR A 120 17.58 4.77 -0.31
N GLU A 121 18.56 5.13 -1.15
CA GLU A 121 18.81 6.53 -1.51
C GLU A 121 17.58 7.20 -2.14
N ILE A 122 16.91 6.52 -3.07
CA ILE A 122 15.66 6.98 -3.67
C ILE A 122 14.59 7.23 -2.60
N TYR A 123 14.44 6.29 -1.67
CA TYR A 123 13.46 6.40 -0.59
C TYR A 123 13.74 7.62 0.30
N LYS A 124 15.00 7.81 0.77
CA LYS A 124 15.36 8.96 1.61
C LYS A 124 15.19 10.29 0.87
N LYS A 125 15.64 10.39 -0.38
CA LYS A 125 15.42 11.59 -1.20
C LYS A 125 13.94 11.86 -1.47
N THR A 126 13.13 10.83 -1.58
CA THR A 126 11.68 11.00 -1.72
C THR A 126 11.07 11.68 -0.50
N GLN A 127 11.42 11.22 0.69
CA GLN A 127 10.96 11.82 1.94
C GLN A 127 11.37 13.30 2.05
N GLU A 128 12.66 13.59 1.82
CA GLU A 128 13.21 14.94 1.88
C GLU A 128 12.53 15.89 0.89
N ILE A 129 12.50 15.52 -0.39
CA ILE A 129 11.95 16.36 -1.46
C ILE A 129 10.43 16.58 -1.29
N LEU A 130 9.68 15.57 -0.84
CA LEU A 130 8.25 15.73 -0.61
C LEU A 130 7.95 16.56 0.63
N ALA A 131 8.74 16.43 1.70
CA ALA A 131 8.63 17.28 2.89
C ALA A 131 8.90 18.75 2.55
N GLU A 132 9.96 19.05 1.79
CA GLU A 132 10.28 20.40 1.29
C GLU A 132 9.16 20.97 0.39
N ALA A 133 8.45 20.11 -0.37
CA ALA A 133 7.32 20.49 -1.20
C ALA A 133 5.99 20.60 -0.42
N GLY A 134 6.01 20.42 0.91
CA GLY A 134 4.85 20.55 1.80
C GLY A 134 3.89 19.36 1.77
N TYR A 135 4.39 18.15 1.47
CA TYR A 135 3.66 16.91 1.63
C TYR A 135 4.04 16.25 2.96
N GLU A 136 3.02 15.80 3.70
CA GLU A 136 3.19 15.02 4.92
C GLU A 136 3.28 13.54 4.58
N HIS A 137 4.32 12.87 5.03
CA HIS A 137 4.44 11.42 5.01
C HIS A 137 3.51 10.85 6.08
N TYR A 138 2.45 10.14 5.73
CA TYR A 138 1.45 9.68 6.70
C TYR A 138 1.37 8.16 6.85
N GLU A 139 1.88 7.41 5.86
CA GLU A 139 2.06 5.95 5.91
C GLU A 139 3.19 5.54 4.96
N VAL A 140 3.63 4.30 5.02
CA VAL A 140 4.89 3.77 4.42
C VAL A 140 5.17 4.25 3.00
N SER A 141 4.15 4.37 2.14
CA SER A 141 4.34 4.67 0.70
C SER A 141 3.58 5.91 0.23
N ASN A 142 2.87 6.60 1.12
CA ASN A 142 1.97 7.67 0.72
C ASN A 142 2.23 8.99 1.43
N TYR A 143 2.16 10.04 0.62
CA TYR A 143 2.42 11.42 1.01
C TYR A 143 1.24 12.29 0.57
N ALA A 144 0.79 13.19 1.42
CA ALA A 144 -0.37 14.03 1.13
C ALA A 144 -0.18 15.46 1.64
N LYS A 145 -0.85 16.41 1.01
CA LYS A 145 -1.08 17.70 1.64
C LYS A 145 -2.03 17.53 2.80
N GLN A 146 -1.92 18.38 3.80
CA GLN A 146 -2.72 18.33 5.02
C GLN A 146 -4.23 18.15 4.72
N GLY A 147 -4.84 17.11 5.31
CA GLY A 147 -6.24 16.77 5.15
C GLY A 147 -6.62 16.14 3.79
N LYS A 148 -5.60 15.71 2.99
CA LYS A 148 -5.79 15.06 1.70
C LYS A 148 -5.33 13.58 1.70
N GLU A 149 -5.09 13.02 2.87
CA GLU A 149 -4.72 11.61 3.03
C GLU A 149 -5.81 10.70 2.43
N ALA A 150 -5.40 9.59 1.85
CA ALA A 150 -6.31 8.63 1.22
C ALA A 150 -7.11 7.87 2.29
N ARG A 151 -8.33 8.33 2.58
CA ARG A 151 -9.22 7.69 3.59
C ARG A 151 -9.49 6.22 3.29
N HIS A 152 -9.49 5.84 2.03
CA HIS A 152 -9.66 4.45 1.60
C HIS A 152 -8.48 3.58 2.10
N ASN A 153 -7.23 4.03 1.90
CA ASN A 153 -6.04 3.31 2.37
C ASN A 153 -6.01 3.26 3.91
N ILE A 154 -6.26 4.42 4.55
CA ILE A 154 -6.35 4.49 6.03
C ILE A 154 -7.42 3.51 6.56
N GLY A 155 -8.54 3.37 5.86
CA GLY A 155 -9.58 2.39 6.22
C GLY A 155 -9.06 0.96 6.24
N TYR A 156 -8.22 0.57 5.28
CA TYR A 156 -7.57 -0.75 5.28
C TYR A 156 -6.57 -0.91 6.43
N TRP A 157 -5.72 0.09 6.65
CA TRP A 157 -4.75 0.06 7.75
C TRP A 157 -5.40 0.02 9.14
N LYS A 158 -6.62 0.54 9.26
CA LYS A 158 -7.42 0.52 10.49
C LYS A 158 -8.44 -0.63 10.53
N ARG A 159 -8.40 -1.57 9.60
CA ARG A 159 -9.33 -2.69 9.51
C ARG A 159 -10.81 -2.26 9.53
N VAL A 160 -11.13 -1.09 8.96
CA VAL A 160 -12.52 -0.66 8.80
C VAL A 160 -13.24 -1.63 7.86
N PRO A 161 -14.43 -2.16 8.20
CA PRO A 161 -15.20 -3.03 7.31
C PRO A 161 -15.43 -2.39 5.94
N TYR A 162 -15.31 -3.19 4.89
CA TYR A 162 -15.50 -2.74 3.50
C TYR A 162 -16.13 -3.83 2.65
N LEU A 163 -16.86 -3.39 1.62
CA LEU A 163 -17.47 -4.25 0.61
C LEU A 163 -16.73 -4.09 -0.71
N GLY A 164 -16.17 -5.17 -1.22
CA GLY A 164 -15.58 -5.26 -2.54
C GLY A 164 -16.61 -5.64 -3.60
N VAL A 165 -16.66 -4.88 -4.69
CA VAL A 165 -17.56 -5.13 -5.82
C VAL A 165 -16.73 -5.36 -7.08
N GLY A 166 -17.08 -6.41 -7.81
CA GLY A 166 -16.38 -6.76 -9.07
C GLY A 166 -15.56 -8.04 -8.95
N LEU A 167 -14.90 -8.39 -10.03
CA LEU A 167 -14.04 -9.58 -10.17
C LEU A 167 -12.89 -9.55 -9.19
N GLY A 168 -12.70 -10.65 -8.44
CA GLY A 168 -11.59 -10.81 -7.50
C GLY A 168 -11.55 -9.79 -6.37
N ALA A 169 -12.61 -8.97 -6.21
CA ALA A 169 -12.65 -7.96 -5.16
C ALA A 169 -12.76 -8.61 -3.78
N ALA A 170 -11.95 -8.11 -2.83
CA ALA A 170 -12.00 -8.56 -1.45
C ALA A 170 -13.00 -7.71 -0.64
N SER A 171 -13.59 -8.31 0.38
CA SER A 171 -14.42 -7.66 1.39
C SER A 171 -13.96 -8.04 2.79
N LEU A 172 -14.20 -7.17 3.76
CA LEU A 172 -14.08 -7.47 5.19
C LEU A 172 -15.41 -7.10 5.86
N ILE A 173 -16.23 -8.09 6.19
CA ILE A 173 -17.57 -7.89 6.75
C ILE A 173 -17.78 -8.89 7.89
N GLY A 174 -18.18 -8.40 9.06
CA GLY A 174 -18.47 -9.23 10.20
C GLY A 174 -17.32 -10.15 10.61
N GLU A 175 -16.07 -9.65 10.50
CA GLU A 175 -14.84 -10.41 10.81
C GLU A 175 -14.59 -11.61 9.88
N VAL A 176 -15.17 -11.59 8.69
CA VAL A 176 -14.92 -12.55 7.62
C VAL A 176 -14.33 -11.82 6.43
N ARG A 177 -13.24 -12.35 5.89
CA ARG A 177 -12.67 -11.89 4.62
C ARG A 177 -13.22 -12.72 3.50
N TYR A 178 -13.84 -12.07 2.52
CA TYR A 178 -14.36 -12.68 1.31
C TYR A 178 -13.51 -12.28 0.12
N SER A 179 -13.38 -13.17 -0.87
CA SER A 179 -12.89 -12.84 -2.20
C SER A 179 -13.93 -13.24 -3.24
N ASN A 180 -14.22 -12.34 -4.17
CA ASN A 180 -15.11 -12.65 -5.28
C ASN A 180 -14.41 -13.52 -6.32
N ILE A 181 -15.21 -14.27 -7.09
CA ILE A 181 -14.75 -15.06 -8.23
C ILE A 181 -13.93 -14.18 -9.18
N ARG A 182 -12.81 -14.71 -9.68
CA ARG A 182 -11.87 -14.02 -10.59
C ARG A 182 -12.17 -14.28 -12.06
N GLU A 183 -12.89 -15.36 -12.36
CA GLU A 183 -13.27 -15.71 -13.72
C GLU A 183 -14.55 -14.93 -14.10
N ILE A 184 -14.50 -14.22 -15.27
CA ILE A 184 -15.52 -13.25 -15.64
C ILE A 184 -16.89 -13.87 -15.92
N GLU A 185 -16.94 -15.00 -16.63
CA GLU A 185 -18.20 -15.65 -17.00
C GLU A 185 -18.90 -16.26 -15.79
N ALA A 186 -18.10 -16.89 -14.88
CA ALA A 186 -18.61 -17.43 -13.64
C ALA A 186 -19.12 -16.31 -12.72
N TYR A 187 -18.42 -15.17 -12.65
CA TYR A 187 -18.86 -14.02 -11.85
C TYR A 187 -20.18 -13.44 -12.38
N ILE A 188 -20.30 -13.23 -13.69
CA ILE A 188 -21.54 -12.73 -14.34
C ILE A 188 -22.70 -13.69 -14.07
N LYS A 189 -22.47 -15.00 -14.23
CA LYS A 189 -23.47 -16.03 -13.96
C LYS A 189 -23.92 -16.01 -12.50
N ALA A 190 -22.98 -15.90 -11.55
CA ALA A 190 -23.29 -15.82 -10.13
C ALA A 190 -24.07 -14.54 -9.78
N CYS A 191 -23.72 -13.39 -10.36
CA CYS A 191 -24.45 -12.13 -10.18
C CYS A 191 -25.88 -12.18 -10.73
N GLY A 192 -26.13 -12.97 -11.79
CA GLY A 192 -27.47 -13.15 -12.35
C GLY A 192 -28.44 -13.91 -11.44
N ASN A 193 -27.94 -14.68 -10.47
CA ASN A 193 -28.75 -15.41 -9.49
C ASN A 193 -27.97 -15.55 -8.16
N ILE A 194 -27.91 -14.47 -7.40
CA ILE A 194 -27.23 -14.45 -6.10
C ILE A 194 -27.95 -15.37 -5.12
N SER A 195 -27.22 -16.30 -4.54
CA SER A 195 -27.72 -17.27 -3.57
C SER A 195 -26.72 -17.49 -2.43
N ALA A 196 -27.24 -17.88 -1.28
CA ALA A 196 -26.42 -18.27 -0.14
C ALA A 196 -25.71 -19.59 -0.42
N LYS A 197 -24.48 -19.70 0.06
CA LYS A 197 -23.71 -20.94 0.15
C LYS A 197 -22.85 -20.91 1.42
N GLU A 198 -22.10 -21.98 1.61
CA GLU A 198 -21.11 -22.11 2.67
C GLU A 198 -19.75 -22.45 2.03
N ILE A 199 -18.68 -21.87 2.56
CA ILE A 199 -17.29 -22.16 2.18
C ILE A 199 -16.55 -22.45 3.48
N ASP A 200 -16.06 -23.69 3.64
CA ASP A 200 -15.31 -24.15 4.81
C ASP A 200 -16.01 -23.83 6.16
N GLY A 201 -17.33 -24.00 6.21
CA GLY A 201 -18.15 -23.72 7.39
C GLY A 201 -18.48 -22.23 7.60
N VAL A 202 -18.11 -21.35 6.67
CA VAL A 202 -18.36 -19.92 6.74
C VAL A 202 -19.51 -19.53 5.79
N PRO A 203 -20.57 -18.85 6.29
CA PRO A 203 -21.63 -18.35 5.43
C PRO A 203 -21.11 -17.40 4.36
N ALA A 204 -21.49 -17.63 3.12
CA ALA A 204 -21.01 -16.90 1.95
C ALA A 204 -22.10 -16.75 0.90
N LEU A 205 -21.79 -16.10 -0.21
CA LEU A 205 -22.61 -16.02 -1.41
C LEU A 205 -21.95 -16.79 -2.56
N ASN A 206 -22.75 -17.27 -3.49
CA ASN A 206 -22.26 -18.00 -4.66
C ASN A 206 -21.28 -17.20 -5.56
N LEU A 207 -21.23 -15.89 -5.39
CA LEU A 207 -20.25 -15.00 -6.06
C LEU A 207 -18.87 -14.97 -5.36
N HIS A 208 -18.73 -15.52 -4.15
CA HIS A 208 -17.46 -15.58 -3.43
C HIS A 208 -16.67 -16.83 -3.84
N GLU A 209 -15.38 -16.68 -4.06
CA GLU A 209 -14.41 -17.76 -4.28
C GLU A 209 -13.86 -18.29 -2.96
N SER A 210 -13.60 -17.39 -1.98
CA SER A 210 -13.19 -17.72 -0.63
C SER A 210 -13.99 -16.96 0.43
N ALA A 211 -14.03 -17.54 1.65
CA ALA A 211 -14.59 -16.93 2.84
C ALA A 211 -13.78 -17.38 4.06
N ASP A 212 -12.99 -16.49 4.63
CA ASP A 212 -12.03 -16.77 5.70
C ASP A 212 -12.48 -16.05 6.99
N ALA A 213 -12.90 -16.81 8.00
CA ALA A 213 -13.19 -16.27 9.33
C ALA A 213 -11.88 -15.89 10.04
N ILE A 214 -11.73 -14.61 10.37
CA ILE A 214 -10.50 -14.09 10.97
C ILE A 214 -10.51 -14.41 12.47
N SER A 215 -9.57 -15.23 12.92
CA SER A 215 -9.40 -15.57 14.34
C SER A 215 -9.07 -14.33 15.19
N ARG A 216 -9.25 -14.46 16.50
CA ARG A 216 -8.86 -13.38 17.43
C ARG A 216 -7.36 -13.06 17.34
N HIS A 217 -6.50 -14.07 17.21
CA HIS A 217 -5.05 -13.89 17.04
C HIS A 217 -4.75 -13.15 15.75
N ALA A 218 -5.27 -13.61 14.62
CA ALA A 218 -5.10 -12.94 13.34
C ALA A 218 -5.59 -11.47 13.34
N LYS A 219 -6.64 -11.15 14.12
CA LYS A 219 -7.07 -9.76 14.30
C LYS A 219 -6.06 -8.92 15.08
N MET A 220 -5.44 -9.48 16.11
CA MET A 220 -4.39 -8.80 16.88
C MET A 220 -3.15 -8.56 16.02
N GLU A 221 -2.74 -9.57 15.24
CA GLU A 221 -1.65 -9.47 14.27
C GLU A 221 -1.92 -8.35 13.25
N GLU A 222 -3.10 -8.38 12.61
CA GLU A 222 -3.49 -7.36 11.64
C GLU A 222 -3.57 -5.96 12.25
N PHE A 223 -4.04 -5.83 13.49
CA PHE A 223 -4.04 -4.55 14.19
C PHE A 223 -2.63 -3.98 14.31
N MET A 224 -1.65 -4.82 14.62
CA MET A 224 -0.27 -4.40 14.74
C MET A 224 0.36 -4.12 13.39
N PHE A 225 0.43 -5.10 12.49
CA PHE A 225 1.20 -4.92 11.26
C PHE A 225 0.52 -3.96 10.26
N LEU A 226 -0.82 -3.82 10.24
CA LEU A 226 -1.48 -2.80 9.45
C LEU A 226 -1.42 -1.42 10.10
N GLY A 227 -1.64 -1.35 11.42
CA GLY A 227 -1.63 -0.09 12.15
C GLY A 227 -0.26 0.58 12.20
N LEU A 228 0.81 -0.20 12.34
CA LEU A 228 2.19 0.30 12.32
C LEU A 228 2.67 0.78 10.94
N ARG A 229 1.94 0.49 9.86
CA ARG A 229 2.19 1.13 8.56
C ARG A 229 1.89 2.63 8.59
N MET A 230 1.02 3.08 9.49
CA MET A 230 0.74 4.49 9.71
C MET A 230 1.84 5.11 10.57
N LEU A 231 2.39 6.28 10.15
CA LEU A 231 3.42 6.98 10.93
C LEU A 231 2.91 7.44 12.32
N LYS A 232 1.59 7.55 12.47
CA LYS A 232 0.96 7.81 13.78
C LYS A 232 0.98 6.60 14.70
N GLY A 233 1.24 5.42 14.14
CA GLY A 233 1.28 4.16 14.87
C GLY A 233 -0.07 3.70 15.42
N VAL A 234 -0.02 2.84 16.44
CA VAL A 234 -1.17 2.28 17.16
C VAL A 234 -1.17 2.76 18.62
N THR A 235 -2.33 2.76 19.28
CA THR A 235 -2.42 3.13 20.68
C THR A 235 -2.76 1.93 21.54
N ARG A 236 -2.22 1.92 22.79
CA ARG A 236 -2.56 0.93 23.82
C ARG A 236 -4.06 0.92 24.11
N THR A 237 -4.65 2.12 24.14
CA THR A 237 -6.07 2.29 24.41
C THR A 237 -6.93 1.61 23.33
N GLU A 238 -6.66 1.88 22.04
CA GLU A 238 -7.39 1.24 20.94
C GLU A 238 -7.25 -0.29 20.96
N PHE A 239 -6.05 -0.81 21.27
CA PHE A 239 -5.83 -2.26 21.39
C PHE A 239 -6.67 -2.84 22.52
N LYS A 240 -6.61 -2.23 23.72
CA LYS A 240 -7.37 -2.68 24.90
C LYS A 240 -8.88 -2.61 24.67
N GLU A 241 -9.38 -1.54 24.09
CA GLU A 241 -10.82 -1.38 23.74
C GLU A 241 -11.28 -2.43 22.73
N THR A 242 -10.41 -2.76 21.75
CA THR A 242 -10.75 -3.72 20.70
C THR A 242 -10.71 -5.16 21.18
N PHE A 243 -9.70 -5.50 22.01
CA PHE A 243 -9.41 -6.90 22.36
C PHE A 243 -9.65 -7.25 23.84
N GLY A 244 -9.92 -6.26 24.72
CA GLY A 244 -10.17 -6.46 26.13
C GLY A 244 -8.94 -6.89 26.96
N VAL A 245 -7.74 -6.80 26.38
CA VAL A 245 -6.45 -7.14 27.04
C VAL A 245 -5.42 -6.05 26.78
N GLU A 246 -4.45 -5.90 27.66
CA GLU A 246 -3.33 -4.98 27.45
C GLU A 246 -2.43 -5.49 26.32
N ILE A 247 -1.90 -4.58 25.51
CA ILE A 247 -1.03 -4.93 24.38
C ILE A 247 0.26 -5.63 24.86
N GLU A 248 0.76 -5.24 26.02
CA GLU A 248 1.94 -5.83 26.66
C GLU A 248 1.71 -7.28 27.12
N ALA A 249 0.46 -7.67 27.40
CA ALA A 249 0.14 -9.05 27.75
C ALA A 249 0.27 -10.01 26.54
N VAL A 250 0.21 -9.49 25.32
CA VAL A 250 0.32 -10.26 24.08
C VAL A 250 1.70 -10.07 23.43
N TYR A 251 2.18 -8.84 23.35
CA TYR A 251 3.36 -8.46 22.58
C TYR A 251 4.49 -7.87 23.44
N GLY A 252 4.45 -8.04 24.77
CA GLY A 252 5.42 -7.40 25.69
C GLY A 252 6.88 -7.69 25.35
N GLU A 253 7.22 -8.94 25.07
CA GLU A 253 8.58 -9.36 24.70
C GLU A 253 9.01 -8.74 23.38
N VAL A 254 8.18 -8.85 22.34
CA VAL A 254 8.44 -8.28 21.02
C VAL A 254 8.61 -6.75 21.09
N LEU A 255 7.72 -6.08 21.83
CA LEU A 255 7.79 -4.62 22.00
C LEU A 255 9.06 -4.17 22.75
N ASN A 256 9.57 -4.94 23.70
CA ASN A 256 10.80 -4.62 24.39
C ASN A 256 12.01 -4.85 23.49
N GLN A 257 12.07 -5.99 22.80
CA GLN A 257 13.13 -6.28 21.84
C GLN A 257 13.23 -5.19 20.76
N LEU A 258 12.12 -4.89 20.07
CA LEU A 258 12.10 -3.88 19.01
C LEU A 258 12.46 -2.47 19.51
N GLN A 259 12.15 -2.15 20.78
CA GLN A 259 12.56 -0.89 21.37
C GLN A 259 14.07 -0.87 21.69
N GLU A 260 14.65 -1.96 22.19
CA GLU A 260 16.09 -2.10 22.43
C GLU A 260 16.90 -2.02 21.11
N GLU A 261 16.33 -2.52 20.02
CA GLU A 261 16.88 -2.44 18.66
C GLU A 261 16.66 -1.08 17.99
N ASP A 262 16.04 -0.09 18.67
CA ASP A 262 15.68 1.24 18.14
C ASP A 262 14.79 1.17 16.90
N LEU A 263 13.92 0.16 16.81
CA LEU A 263 13.01 -0.05 15.68
C LEU A 263 11.61 0.51 15.91
N ILE A 264 11.22 0.71 17.17
CA ILE A 264 9.95 1.33 17.56
C ILE A 264 10.15 2.39 18.63
N GLU A 265 9.25 3.36 18.64
CA GLU A 265 9.10 4.35 19.71
C GLU A 265 7.85 4.06 20.52
N LYS A 266 7.98 4.06 21.85
CA LYS A 266 6.86 3.96 22.80
C LYS A 266 6.75 5.27 23.58
N LYS A 267 5.77 6.12 23.27
CA LYS A 267 5.59 7.43 23.93
C LYS A 267 4.11 7.76 24.10
N ALA A 268 3.74 8.22 25.30
CA ALA A 268 2.38 8.69 25.62
C ALA A 268 1.26 7.71 25.21
N GLY A 269 1.49 6.39 25.38
CA GLY A 269 0.50 5.37 25.04
C GLY A 269 0.46 5.00 23.55
N VAL A 270 1.27 5.63 22.72
CA VAL A 270 1.41 5.33 21.28
C VAL A 270 2.64 4.43 21.06
N ILE A 271 2.50 3.49 20.14
CA ILE A 271 3.58 2.66 19.61
C ILE A 271 3.63 2.92 18.11
N LYS A 272 4.78 3.34 17.60
CA LYS A 272 5.01 3.61 16.17
C LYS A 272 6.41 3.13 15.77
N LEU A 273 6.63 2.97 14.47
CA LEU A 273 7.97 2.73 13.95
C LEU A 273 8.86 3.95 14.20
N SER A 274 10.13 3.72 14.56
CA SER A 274 11.19 4.73 14.48
C SER A 274 11.57 4.99 13.02
N ASP A 275 12.43 5.96 12.75
CA ASP A 275 12.98 6.17 11.39
C ASP A 275 13.74 4.93 10.92
N HIS A 276 14.52 4.29 11.80
CA HIS A 276 15.23 3.04 11.50
C HIS A 276 14.25 1.87 11.29
N GLY A 277 13.22 1.75 12.14
CA GLY A 277 12.19 0.73 11.96
C GLY A 277 11.36 0.92 10.70
N MET A 278 11.19 2.15 10.21
CA MET A 278 10.54 2.42 8.94
C MET A 278 11.38 1.92 7.74
N ASP A 279 12.69 2.10 7.80
CA ASP A 279 13.61 1.65 6.76
C ASP A 279 13.56 0.13 6.55
N ILE A 280 13.35 -0.63 7.63
CA ILE A 280 13.23 -2.10 7.63
C ILE A 280 11.85 -2.57 8.08
N SER A 281 10.81 -1.83 7.73
CA SER A 281 9.45 -2.04 8.23
C SER A 281 8.92 -3.45 8.02
N ASN A 282 9.25 -4.12 6.93
CA ASN A 282 8.82 -5.51 6.70
C ASN A 282 9.34 -6.47 7.77
N TYR A 283 10.60 -6.30 8.21
CA TYR A 283 11.15 -7.07 9.31
C TYR A 283 10.39 -6.81 10.61
N VAL A 284 10.20 -5.54 10.95
CA VAL A 284 9.51 -5.16 12.19
C VAL A 284 8.07 -5.66 12.21
N LEU A 285 7.34 -5.50 11.11
CA LEU A 285 5.94 -5.92 11.01
C LEU A 285 5.77 -7.43 11.13
N ALA A 286 6.73 -8.21 10.63
CA ALA A 286 6.73 -9.68 10.73
C ALA A 286 6.89 -10.18 12.18
N GLN A 287 7.48 -9.39 13.09
CA GLN A 287 7.64 -9.79 14.50
C GLN A 287 6.31 -9.83 15.28
N PHE A 288 5.24 -9.27 14.73
CA PHE A 288 3.91 -9.28 15.34
C PHE A 288 3.02 -10.46 14.92
N LEU A 289 3.54 -11.41 14.15
CA LEU A 289 2.84 -12.65 13.87
C LEU A 289 2.87 -13.56 15.11
N LEU A 290 1.73 -14.11 15.46
CA LEU A 290 1.55 -15.02 16.60
C LEU A 290 1.52 -16.45 16.05
N ASP A 291 2.41 -17.32 16.55
CA ASP A 291 2.47 -18.74 16.18
C ASP A 291 1.21 -19.52 16.62
#